data_11ce9a4c115f3210f7a9a59c31c3c563
#
_entry.id   11ce9a4c115f3210f7a9a59c31c3c563
#
_cell.length_a   1.000
_cell.length_b   1.000
_cell.length_c   1.000
_cell.angle_alpha   90.00
_cell.angle_beta   90.00
_cell.angle_gamma   90.00
#
_symmetry.space_group_name_H-M   'P 1'
#
loop_
_entity.id
_entity.type
_entity.pdbx_description
1 polymer ?
#
loop_
_entity_poly.entity_id
_entity_poly.type
_entity_poly.pdbx_seq_one_letter_code
_entity_poly.pdbx_strand_id
1 'polypeptide(L)'
;MSLDERNQYSINDRYVEDAGRVFLTGVQALARLPIQQLRADRSQGLNTAALLAGYPGSPLAGLNFEIENAKRLVPDLPIVHRPLLNEEHGATAVMGSQLAAEQPDCEFDGIAGFWYGKAPGLDRAGDALRHAVFTGTSRLGGAVAIVG
;
A
#
# COMPACT_ATOMS: atom_id res chain seq x y z
N MET A 1 -1.89 15.03 33.84
CA MET A 1 -1.32 13.91 33.07
C MET A 1 -0.06 13.46 33.79
N SER A 2 -0.12 12.31 34.49
CA SER A 2 0.97 11.79 35.30
C SER A 2 2.14 11.32 34.45
N LEU A 3 3.35 11.24 35.03
CA LEU A 3 4.54 10.74 34.34
C LEU A 3 4.39 9.28 33.90
N ASP A 4 3.50 8.51 34.51
CA ASP A 4 3.19 7.11 34.17
C ASP A 4 2.42 6.94 32.85
N GLU A 5 1.60 7.91 32.44
CA GLU A 5 0.85 7.84 31.18
C GLU A 5 1.72 8.10 29.94
N ARG A 6 2.93 8.58 30.11
CA ARG A 6 3.87 8.88 29.02
C ARG A 6 4.76 7.72 28.61
N ASN A 7 4.67 6.57 29.27
CA ASN A 7 5.68 5.51 29.14
C ASN A 7 5.16 4.17 28.60
N GLN A 8 4.04 4.16 27.90
CA GLN A 8 3.49 2.93 27.28
C GLN A 8 3.54 2.95 25.76
N TYR A 9 4.62 3.48 25.16
CA TYR A 9 4.81 3.36 23.72
C TYR A 9 5.13 1.90 23.36
N SER A 10 4.20 1.27 22.61
CA SER A 10 4.43 -0.03 22.00
C SER A 10 5.11 0.11 20.64
N ILE A 11 5.97 -0.82 20.30
CA ILE A 11 6.56 -0.87 18.96
C ILE A 11 5.50 -1.03 17.85
N ASN A 12 4.32 -1.54 18.20
CA ASN A 12 3.20 -1.73 17.28
C ASN A 12 2.40 -0.44 17.03
N ASP A 13 2.51 0.55 17.92
CA ASP A 13 1.80 1.84 17.81
C ASP A 13 2.08 2.54 16.49
N ARG A 14 3.25 2.27 15.90
CA ARG A 14 3.62 2.75 14.56
C ARG A 14 2.61 2.39 13.46
N TYR A 15 1.80 1.34 13.65
CA TYR A 15 0.78 0.91 12.70
C TYR A 15 -0.64 1.00 13.25
N VAL A 16 -0.79 0.88 14.57
CA VAL A 16 -2.09 0.84 15.24
C VAL A 16 -2.62 2.24 15.51
N GLU A 17 -1.75 3.16 15.95
CA GLU A 17 -2.18 4.50 16.33
C GLU A 17 -2.56 5.37 15.12
N ASP A 18 -3.72 6.03 15.21
CA ASP A 18 -4.23 6.93 14.16
C ASP A 18 -3.66 8.33 14.27
N ALA A 19 -3.38 8.78 15.48
CA ALA A 19 -2.97 10.14 15.77
C ALA A 19 -1.76 10.18 16.69
N GLY A 20 -1.15 11.34 16.83
CA GLY A 20 0.01 11.53 17.68
C GLY A 20 1.33 11.32 16.94
N ARG A 21 2.40 11.08 17.71
CA ARG A 21 3.75 10.91 17.18
C ARG A 21 4.15 9.43 17.28
N VAL A 22 4.61 8.88 16.18
CA VAL A 22 5.16 7.53 16.10
C VAL A 22 6.59 7.59 15.56
N PHE A 23 7.42 6.65 15.99
CA PHE A 23 8.78 6.50 15.48
C PHE A 23 8.80 5.46 14.35
N LEU A 24 9.28 5.85 13.18
CA LEU A 24 9.31 5.03 11.97
C LEU A 24 10.68 5.08 11.30
N THR A 25 11.15 3.95 10.80
CA THR A 25 12.17 3.93 9.74
C THR A 25 11.53 4.27 8.39
N GLY A 26 12.35 4.58 7.36
CA GLY A 26 11.81 4.85 6.01
C GLY A 26 10.96 3.70 5.46
N VAL A 27 11.42 2.45 5.62
CA VAL A 27 10.67 1.25 5.19
C VAL A 27 9.34 1.11 5.93
N GLN A 28 9.32 1.41 7.23
CA GLN A 28 8.11 1.37 8.05
C GLN A 28 7.13 2.49 7.66
N ALA A 29 7.63 3.65 7.30
CA ALA A 29 6.80 4.73 6.78
C ALA A 29 6.13 4.33 5.46
N LEU A 30 6.85 3.70 4.55
CA LEU A 30 6.30 3.16 3.30
C LEU A 30 5.23 2.09 3.55
N ALA A 31 5.46 1.17 4.48
CA ALA A 31 4.47 0.15 4.85
C ALA A 31 3.21 0.74 5.53
N ARG A 32 3.34 1.90 6.18
CA ARG A 32 2.23 2.63 6.81
C ARG A 32 1.37 3.41 5.80
N LEU A 33 1.87 3.75 4.62
CA LEU A 33 1.14 4.55 3.62
C LEU A 33 -0.26 4.01 3.31
N PRO A 34 -0.45 2.73 2.93
CA PRO A 34 -1.78 2.19 2.65
C PRO A 34 -2.70 2.25 3.86
N ILE A 35 -2.19 2.05 5.07
CA ILE A 35 -2.96 2.17 6.32
C ILE A 35 -3.51 3.59 6.47
N GLN A 36 -2.65 4.61 6.32
CA GLN A 36 -3.07 6.00 6.45
C GLN A 36 -4.02 6.44 5.34
N GLN A 37 -3.81 5.94 4.11
CA GLN A 37 -4.74 6.21 3.01
C GLN A 37 -6.14 5.69 3.32
N LEU A 38 -6.26 4.42 3.71
CA LEU A 38 -7.56 3.82 4.02
C LEU A 38 -8.25 4.49 5.23
N ARG A 39 -7.47 4.92 6.24
CA ARG A 39 -8.01 5.68 7.38
C ARG A 39 -8.52 7.06 6.96
N ALA A 40 -7.76 7.77 6.11
CA ALA A 40 -8.17 9.05 5.56
C ALA A 40 -9.45 8.93 4.73
N ASP A 41 -9.55 7.90 3.89
CA ASP A 41 -10.73 7.63 3.08
C ASP A 41 -11.95 7.32 3.96
N ARG A 42 -11.80 6.44 4.96
CA ARG A 42 -12.86 6.12 5.94
C ARG A 42 -13.34 7.37 6.69
N SER A 43 -12.45 8.27 7.04
CA SER A 43 -12.83 9.53 7.71
C SER A 43 -13.69 10.44 6.84
N GLN A 44 -13.65 10.24 5.52
CA GLN A 44 -14.48 10.92 4.52
C GLN A 44 -15.71 10.10 4.10
N GLY A 45 -15.95 8.95 4.74
CA GLY A 45 -17.09 8.09 4.45
C GLY A 45 -16.91 7.16 3.26
N LEU A 46 -15.67 7.00 2.76
CA LEU A 46 -15.35 6.12 1.63
C LEU A 46 -14.96 4.71 2.11
N ASN A 47 -15.46 3.69 1.43
CA ASN A 47 -15.11 2.29 1.62
C ASN A 47 -14.07 1.86 0.56
N THR A 48 -12.80 2.24 0.75
CA THR A 48 -11.73 1.89 -0.18
C THR A 48 -10.91 0.69 0.29
N ALA A 49 -10.22 0.04 -0.64
CA ALA A 49 -9.26 -1.04 -0.37
C ALA A 49 -7.86 -0.65 -0.86
N ALA A 50 -6.84 -1.38 -0.43
CA ALA A 50 -5.48 -1.21 -0.92
C ALA A 50 -4.92 -2.52 -1.50
N LEU A 51 -4.27 -2.44 -2.67
CA LEU A 51 -3.49 -3.51 -3.27
C LEU A 51 -2.02 -3.11 -3.32
N LEU A 52 -1.16 -3.87 -2.66
CA LEU A 52 0.29 -3.74 -2.81
C LEU A 52 0.80 -4.92 -3.63
N ALA A 53 1.42 -4.65 -4.78
CA ALA A 53 1.91 -5.68 -5.69
C ALA A 53 3.27 -5.28 -6.27
N GLY A 54 4.20 -6.23 -6.29
CA GLY A 54 5.54 -5.99 -6.81
C GLY A 54 6.46 -7.18 -6.65
N TYR A 55 7.74 -6.97 -6.90
CA TYR A 55 8.76 -8.00 -6.76
C TYR A 55 9.68 -7.70 -5.57
N PRO A 56 9.83 -8.62 -4.60
CA PRO A 56 10.59 -8.42 -3.38
C PRO A 56 12.10 -8.56 -3.58
N GLY A 57 12.64 -7.94 -4.62
CA GLY A 57 14.07 -7.90 -4.89
C GLY A 57 14.82 -6.99 -3.93
N SER A 58 16.11 -7.30 -3.69
CA SER A 58 16.98 -6.40 -2.92
C SER A 58 17.13 -5.03 -3.63
N PRO A 59 17.03 -3.87 -2.93
CA PRO A 59 16.95 -3.71 -1.47
C PRO A 59 15.53 -3.76 -0.87
N LEU A 60 14.48 -3.98 -1.67
CA LEU A 60 13.07 -3.90 -1.25
C LEU A 60 12.54 -5.13 -0.48
N ALA A 61 13.36 -6.16 -0.27
CA ALA A 61 12.93 -7.33 0.50
C ALA A 61 12.46 -6.97 1.93
N GLY A 62 13.09 -5.98 2.55
CA GLY A 62 12.68 -5.46 3.85
C GLY A 62 11.27 -4.85 3.85
N LEU A 63 10.89 -4.17 2.78
CA LEU A 63 9.55 -3.60 2.60
C LEU A 63 8.49 -4.71 2.57
N ASN A 64 8.75 -5.80 1.85
CA ASN A 64 7.84 -6.94 1.74
C ASN A 64 7.51 -7.55 3.11
N PHE A 65 8.51 -7.76 3.96
CA PHE A 65 8.31 -8.26 5.33
C PHE A 65 7.57 -7.25 6.21
N GLU A 66 7.89 -5.96 6.08
CA GLU A 66 7.28 -4.92 6.89
C GLU A 66 5.79 -4.70 6.52
N ILE A 67 5.42 -4.81 5.24
CA ILE A 67 4.02 -4.79 4.80
C ILE A 67 3.23 -5.93 5.45
N GLU A 68 3.75 -7.16 5.43
CA GLU A 68 3.08 -8.30 6.05
C GLU A 68 2.96 -8.14 7.58
N ASN A 69 3.97 -7.56 8.21
CA ASN A 69 3.93 -7.26 9.64
C ASN A 69 2.87 -6.20 9.97
N ALA A 70 2.87 -5.08 9.24
CA ALA A 70 1.92 -3.99 9.40
C ALA A 70 0.47 -4.45 9.20
N LYS A 71 0.21 -5.22 8.14
CA LYS A 71 -1.11 -5.76 7.80
C LYS A 71 -1.71 -6.62 8.91
N ARG A 72 -0.90 -7.44 9.59
CA ARG A 72 -1.37 -8.28 10.72
C ARG A 72 -1.85 -7.46 11.92
N LEU A 73 -1.37 -6.24 12.07
CA LEU A 73 -1.71 -5.36 13.19
C LEU A 73 -2.98 -4.53 12.93
N VAL A 74 -3.46 -4.50 11.69
CA VAL A 74 -4.67 -3.77 11.27
C VAL A 74 -5.62 -4.66 10.45
N PRO A 75 -6.10 -5.78 11.00
CA PRO A 75 -6.87 -6.78 10.27
C PRO A 75 -8.23 -6.29 9.75
N ASP A 76 -8.72 -5.20 10.27
CA ASP A 76 -9.97 -4.54 9.86
C ASP A 76 -9.82 -3.65 8.61
N LEU A 77 -8.59 -3.41 8.14
CA LEU A 77 -8.34 -2.69 6.91
C LEU A 77 -8.21 -3.65 5.73
N PRO A 78 -8.95 -3.43 4.62
CA PRO A 78 -8.90 -4.28 3.43
C PRO A 78 -7.60 -4.07 2.63
N ILE A 79 -6.51 -4.56 3.15
CA ILE A 79 -5.18 -4.50 2.55
C ILE A 79 -4.82 -5.86 1.97
N VAL A 80 -4.63 -5.92 0.66
CA VAL A 80 -4.15 -7.10 -0.06
C VAL A 80 -2.68 -6.89 -0.44
N HIS A 81 -1.82 -7.81 -0.05
CA HIS A 81 -0.41 -7.82 -0.44
C HIS A 81 -0.14 -9.04 -1.31
N ARG A 82 0.43 -8.81 -2.50
CA ARG A 82 0.75 -9.84 -3.50
C ARG A 82 2.18 -9.66 -4.00
N PRO A 83 3.18 -10.28 -3.34
CA PRO A 83 4.49 -10.47 -3.96
C PRO A 83 4.34 -11.32 -5.22
N LEU A 84 4.91 -10.88 -6.32
CA LEU A 84 4.77 -11.53 -7.62
C LEU A 84 6.13 -11.95 -8.19
N LEU A 85 6.08 -12.71 -9.28
CA LEU A 85 7.27 -13.33 -9.88
C LEU A 85 8.25 -12.31 -10.49
N ASN A 86 7.74 -11.15 -10.88
CA ASN A 86 8.53 -10.03 -11.40
C ASN A 86 7.78 -8.71 -11.30
N GLU A 87 8.47 -7.63 -11.59
CA GLU A 87 7.96 -6.26 -11.50
C GLU A 87 6.84 -5.95 -12.50
N GLU A 88 6.90 -6.55 -13.69
CA GLU A 88 5.90 -6.40 -14.75
C GLU A 88 4.53 -6.98 -14.32
N HIS A 89 4.53 -8.17 -13.73
CA HIS A 89 3.31 -8.76 -13.15
C HIS A 89 2.75 -7.87 -12.03
N GLY A 90 3.63 -7.24 -11.23
CA GLY A 90 3.21 -6.29 -10.19
C GLY A 90 2.50 -5.07 -10.77
N ALA A 91 3.07 -4.48 -11.81
CA ALA A 91 2.49 -3.33 -12.50
C ALA A 91 1.14 -3.66 -13.14
N THR A 92 1.05 -4.82 -13.79
CA THR A 92 -0.20 -5.31 -14.39
C THR A 92 -1.27 -5.59 -13.34
N ALA A 93 -0.90 -6.14 -12.18
CA ALA A 93 -1.84 -6.37 -11.07
C ALA A 93 -2.40 -5.06 -10.52
N VAL A 94 -1.55 -4.03 -10.34
CA VAL A 94 -1.99 -2.70 -9.91
C VAL A 94 -2.90 -2.06 -10.95
N MET A 95 -2.56 -2.12 -12.25
CA MET A 95 -3.44 -1.66 -13.32
C MET A 95 -4.79 -2.39 -13.27
N GLY A 96 -4.77 -3.71 -13.16
CA GLY A 96 -5.98 -4.54 -13.07
C GLY A 96 -6.87 -4.16 -11.89
N SER A 97 -6.30 -3.75 -10.75
CA SER A 97 -7.07 -3.30 -9.59
C SER A 97 -7.86 -2.02 -9.87
N GLN A 98 -7.33 -1.12 -10.70
CA GLN A 98 -8.03 0.11 -11.11
C GLN A 98 -9.22 -0.22 -12.02
N LEU A 99 -9.05 -1.17 -12.95
CA LEU A 99 -10.12 -1.64 -13.82
C LEU A 99 -11.20 -2.42 -13.02
N ALA A 100 -10.78 -3.22 -12.03
CA ALA A 100 -11.70 -3.96 -11.17
C ALA A 100 -12.56 -3.02 -10.32
N ALA A 101 -12.01 -1.90 -9.87
CA ALA A 101 -12.76 -0.90 -9.09
C ALA A 101 -13.90 -0.21 -9.87
N GLU A 102 -13.87 -0.26 -11.21
CA GLU A 102 -14.92 0.27 -12.07
C GLU A 102 -16.01 -0.77 -12.42
N GLN A 103 -15.86 -2.02 -11.96
CA GLN A 103 -16.86 -3.06 -12.24
C GLN A 103 -18.09 -2.89 -11.32
N PRO A 104 -19.31 -3.19 -11.83
CA PRO A 104 -20.55 -3.01 -11.07
C PRO A 104 -20.66 -3.88 -9.81
N ASP A 105 -19.89 -4.98 -9.73
CA ASP A 105 -19.86 -5.92 -8.62
C ASP A 105 -18.71 -5.66 -7.65
N CYS A 106 -17.96 -4.58 -7.82
CA CYS A 106 -16.93 -4.18 -6.87
C CYS A 106 -17.56 -3.68 -5.57
N GLU A 107 -17.15 -4.28 -4.44
CA GLU A 107 -17.64 -3.91 -3.10
C GLU A 107 -17.01 -2.64 -2.54
N PHE A 108 -15.97 -2.10 -3.22
CA PHE A 108 -15.21 -0.94 -2.78
C PHE A 108 -15.47 0.27 -3.68
N ASP A 109 -15.52 1.44 -3.08
CA ASP A 109 -15.65 2.71 -3.81
C ASP A 109 -14.43 3.04 -4.69
N GLY A 110 -13.28 2.47 -4.34
CA GLY A 110 -12.02 2.62 -5.07
C GLY A 110 -10.92 1.74 -4.49
N ILE A 111 -9.84 1.56 -5.24
CA ILE A 111 -8.67 0.78 -4.81
C ILE A 111 -7.41 1.63 -4.93
N ALA A 112 -6.70 1.81 -3.82
CA ALA A 112 -5.37 2.41 -3.80
C ALA A 112 -4.33 1.34 -4.16
N GLY A 113 -3.73 1.46 -5.34
CA GLY A 113 -2.72 0.55 -5.85
C GLY A 113 -1.30 1.00 -5.49
N PHE A 114 -0.47 0.12 -4.97
CA PHE A 114 0.94 0.37 -4.66
C PHE A 114 1.81 -0.65 -5.39
N TRP A 115 2.47 -0.21 -6.44
CA TRP A 115 3.50 -1.00 -7.10
C TRP A 115 4.85 -0.76 -6.43
N TYR A 116 5.65 -1.82 -6.25
CA TYR A 116 7.02 -1.67 -5.77
C TYR A 116 7.99 -2.52 -6.60
N GLY A 117 9.15 -1.93 -6.89
CA GLY A 117 10.21 -2.57 -7.65
C GLY A 117 11.51 -1.77 -7.55
N LYS A 118 12.65 -2.44 -7.75
CA LYS A 118 13.95 -1.76 -7.84
C LYS A 118 14.13 -1.09 -9.21
N ALA A 119 15.13 -0.21 -9.35
CA ALA A 119 15.39 0.54 -10.57
C ALA A 119 15.47 -0.33 -11.85
N PRO A 120 16.19 -1.47 -11.91
CA PRO A 120 16.16 -2.36 -13.09
C PRO A 120 14.77 -2.98 -13.35
N GLY A 121 13.96 -3.15 -12.31
CA GLY A 121 12.60 -3.62 -12.43
C GLY A 121 11.65 -2.58 -13.02
N LEU A 122 11.93 -1.29 -12.80
CA LEU A 122 11.22 -0.20 -13.46
C LEU A 122 11.39 -0.25 -14.97
N ASP A 123 12.62 -0.47 -15.46
CA ASP A 123 12.91 -0.64 -16.88
C ASP A 123 12.17 -1.85 -17.45
N ARG A 124 12.22 -2.98 -16.74
CA ARG A 124 11.52 -4.21 -17.14
C ARG A 124 10.00 -4.02 -17.20
N ALA A 125 9.41 -3.32 -16.24
CA ALA A 125 7.97 -3.06 -16.16
C ALA A 125 7.52 -1.91 -17.07
N GLY A 126 8.40 -1.30 -17.85
CA GLY A 126 8.15 -0.06 -18.60
C GLY A 126 6.93 -0.12 -19.53
N ASP A 127 6.68 -1.26 -20.17
CA ASP A 127 5.49 -1.41 -21.02
C ASP A 127 4.20 -1.48 -20.20
N ALA A 128 4.17 -2.33 -19.17
CA ALA A 128 3.01 -2.42 -18.27
C ALA A 128 2.69 -1.09 -17.59
N LEU A 129 3.70 -0.33 -17.15
CA LEU A 129 3.52 0.99 -16.55
C LEU A 129 2.98 2.01 -17.55
N ARG A 130 3.43 2.00 -18.82
CA ARG A 130 2.87 2.86 -19.87
C ARG A 130 1.41 2.52 -20.16
N HIS A 131 1.06 1.25 -20.23
CA HIS A 131 -0.33 0.82 -20.35
C HIS A 131 -1.18 1.26 -19.16
N ALA A 132 -0.68 1.13 -17.94
CA ALA A 132 -1.36 1.61 -16.73
C ALA A 132 -1.61 3.12 -16.76
N VAL A 133 -0.62 3.92 -17.18
CA VAL A 133 -0.75 5.37 -17.34
C VAL A 133 -1.77 5.74 -18.43
N PHE A 134 -1.76 5.02 -19.55
CA PHE A 134 -2.71 5.23 -20.64
C PHE A 134 -4.14 4.86 -20.24
N THR A 135 -4.33 3.77 -19.51
CA THR A 135 -5.63 3.32 -19.01
C THR A 135 -6.19 4.27 -17.93
N GLY A 136 -5.31 4.87 -17.14
CA GLY A 136 -5.69 5.71 -16.01
C GLY A 136 -6.05 4.92 -14.77
N THR A 137 -6.65 5.62 -13.81
CA THR A 137 -7.10 5.06 -12.52
C THR A 137 -8.61 5.23 -12.37
N SER A 138 -9.21 4.41 -11.52
CA SER A 138 -10.61 4.59 -11.13
C SER A 138 -10.82 5.94 -10.42
N ARG A 139 -12.06 6.43 -10.44
CA ARG A 139 -12.41 7.78 -9.95
C ARG A 139 -12.01 8.03 -8.49
N LEU A 140 -12.15 7.03 -7.63
CA LEU A 140 -11.81 7.06 -6.20
C LEU A 140 -10.62 6.13 -5.89
N GLY A 141 -9.90 5.70 -6.91
CA GLY A 141 -8.67 4.93 -6.80
C GLY A 141 -7.44 5.78 -7.06
N GLY A 142 -6.32 5.12 -7.20
CA GLY A 142 -5.04 5.74 -7.50
C GLY A 142 -3.94 4.71 -7.56
N ALA A 143 -2.80 5.07 -8.14
CA ALA A 143 -1.64 4.20 -8.19
C ALA A 143 -0.37 4.94 -7.79
N VAL A 144 0.44 4.31 -6.95
CA VAL A 144 1.74 4.81 -6.46
C VAL A 144 2.82 3.82 -6.85
N ALA A 145 3.94 4.31 -7.37
CA ALA A 145 5.15 3.51 -7.61
C ALA A 145 6.19 3.79 -6.54
N ILE A 146 6.67 2.73 -5.89
CA ILE A 146 7.77 2.75 -4.92
C ILE A 146 8.99 2.13 -5.61
N VAL A 147 9.97 2.96 -5.94
CA VAL A 147 11.19 2.54 -6.62
C VAL A 147 12.37 2.64 -5.65
N GLY A 148 13.12 1.52 -5.48
CA GLY A 148 14.26 1.44 -4.57
C GLY A 148 15.52 0.90 -5.23
#